data_e9716594ab9422e5ad7438ca57ba2309
#
_entry.id   e9716594ab9422e5ad7438ca57ba2309
#
_cell.length_a   1.000
_cell.length_b   1.000
_cell.length_c   1.000
_cell.angle_alpha   90.00
_cell.angle_beta   90.00
_cell.angle_gamma   90.00
#
_symmetry.space_group_name_H-M   'P 1'
#
loop_
_entity.id
_entity.type
_entity.pdbx_description
1 polymer ?
#
loop_
_entity_poly.entity_id
_entity_poly.type
_entity_poly.pdbx_seq_one_letter_code
_entity_poly.pdbx_strand_id
1 'polypeptide(L)'
;HAQAKTSHVSYILNDIENNQEIAKGNLISLTDWNWSGNIQIPANENGKKLNLTVTSSFNDGKEATATSQFLYQKDFKSTAIAGKDWNTLLQNASHSGGINDSQIKLPLQLQWTANTGSNIFMTSPLIAGQRVFIATTDDNTSLNTYICAFDFHSGKQLWKFRTENSVKNTIACENGIVVAQDASCNLYALDAASGKPLWQQYIN
;
A
#
# COMPACT_ATOMS: atom_id res chain seq x y z
N HIS A 1 19.54 -23.57 5.77
CA HIS A 1 19.72 -22.52 6.78
C HIS A 1 18.33 -21.96 7.11
N ALA A 2 17.95 -22.01 8.42
CA ALA A 2 16.72 -21.36 8.85
C ALA A 2 16.91 -19.84 8.64
N GLN A 3 15.96 -19.20 7.98
CA GLN A 3 15.97 -17.76 7.74
C GLN A 3 15.75 -17.05 9.08
N ALA A 4 16.56 -16.05 9.41
CA ALA A 4 16.39 -15.29 10.64
C ALA A 4 15.04 -14.60 10.65
N LYS A 5 14.25 -14.79 11.70
CA LYS A 5 12.92 -14.18 11.82
C LYS A 5 13.04 -12.81 12.50
N THR A 6 12.30 -11.82 11.99
CA THR A 6 12.21 -10.51 12.64
C THR A 6 11.48 -10.65 13.97
N SER A 7 12.12 -10.23 15.05
CA SER A 7 11.58 -10.29 16.42
C SER A 7 10.99 -8.97 16.88
N HIS A 8 11.52 -7.86 16.37
CA HIS A 8 11.12 -6.51 16.76
C HIS A 8 11.40 -5.51 15.64
N VAL A 9 10.56 -4.49 15.51
CA VAL A 9 10.79 -3.36 14.62
C VAL A 9 10.48 -2.06 15.36
N SER A 10 11.46 -1.16 15.35
CA SER A 10 11.33 0.17 15.96
C SER A 10 11.51 1.26 14.90
N TYR A 11 11.10 2.48 15.23
CA TYR A 11 11.34 3.64 14.40
C TYR A 11 11.79 4.84 15.21
N ILE A 12 12.54 5.73 14.55
CA ILE A 12 12.90 7.06 15.01
C ILE A 12 12.61 8.05 13.88
N LEU A 13 11.95 9.15 14.20
CA LEU A 13 11.69 10.25 13.29
C LEU A 13 12.46 11.49 13.77
N ASN A 14 13.31 12.04 12.94
CA ASN A 14 14.13 13.20 13.24
C ASN A 14 13.87 14.35 12.24
N ASP A 15 13.97 15.58 12.72
CA ASP A 15 14.17 16.75 11.88
C ASP A 15 15.57 16.72 11.28
N ILE A 16 15.69 16.85 9.94
CA ILE A 16 16.98 16.76 9.25
C ILE A 16 17.88 17.96 9.56
N GLU A 17 17.30 19.16 9.73
CA GLU A 17 18.08 20.40 9.86
C GLU A 17 18.81 20.50 11.21
N ASN A 18 18.16 20.08 12.28
CA ASN A 18 18.71 20.20 13.64
C ASN A 18 18.98 18.84 14.32
N ASN A 19 18.71 17.73 13.61
CA ASN A 19 18.83 16.36 14.11
C ASN A 19 18.02 16.09 15.41
N GLN A 20 16.96 16.85 15.62
CA GLN A 20 16.09 16.69 16.78
C GLN A 20 15.15 15.48 16.60
N GLU A 21 15.10 14.62 17.61
CA GLU A 21 14.11 13.53 17.68
C GLU A 21 12.70 14.12 17.85
N ILE A 22 11.80 13.80 16.91
CA ILE A 22 10.40 14.23 16.91
C ILE A 22 9.52 13.14 17.51
N ALA A 23 9.77 11.89 17.11
CA ALA A 23 9.02 10.74 17.58
C ALA A 23 9.87 9.47 17.51
N LYS A 24 9.60 8.54 18.39
CA LYS A 24 10.11 7.17 18.34
C LYS A 24 9.07 6.18 18.87
N GLY A 25 9.19 4.93 18.49
CA GLY A 25 8.31 3.88 18.98
C GLY A 25 8.58 2.54 18.32
N ASN A 26 7.67 1.62 18.60
CA ASN A 26 7.71 0.27 18.06
C ASN A 26 6.57 0.07 17.09
N LEU A 27 6.81 -0.74 16.06
CA LEU A 27 5.78 -1.19 15.15
C LEU A 27 5.14 -2.47 15.67
N ILE A 28 3.90 -2.71 15.27
CA ILE A 28 3.14 -3.91 15.61
C ILE A 28 3.24 -4.89 14.43
N SER A 29 3.59 -6.12 14.73
CA SER A 29 3.59 -7.20 13.73
C SER A 29 2.16 -7.52 13.29
N LEU A 30 1.90 -7.44 12.00
CA LEU A 30 0.65 -7.87 11.39
C LEU A 30 0.77 -9.28 10.78
N THR A 31 1.94 -9.57 10.21
CA THR A 31 2.36 -10.88 9.69
C THR A 31 3.84 -11.06 9.99
N ASP A 32 4.42 -12.21 9.65
CA ASP A 32 5.87 -12.44 9.79
C ASP A 32 6.73 -11.43 9.02
N TRP A 33 6.18 -10.78 8.01
CA TRP A 33 6.89 -9.85 7.10
C TRP A 33 6.34 -8.43 7.12
N ASN A 34 5.18 -8.21 7.73
CA ASN A 34 4.51 -6.91 7.69
C ASN A 34 4.35 -6.33 9.10
N TRP A 35 4.90 -5.14 9.29
CA TRP A 35 4.89 -4.39 10.55
C TRP A 35 4.27 -3.02 10.30
N SER A 36 3.46 -2.56 11.22
CA SER A 36 2.69 -1.31 11.08
C SER A 36 2.69 -0.48 12.35
N GLY A 37 2.53 0.82 12.18
CA GLY A 37 2.36 1.77 13.27
C GLY A 37 1.92 3.14 12.76
N ASN A 38 1.38 3.94 13.65
CA ASN A 38 1.01 5.33 13.38
C ASN A 38 1.97 6.26 14.11
N ILE A 39 2.59 7.16 13.36
CA ILE A 39 3.48 8.18 13.91
C ILE A 39 2.70 9.48 14.02
N GLN A 40 2.58 10.01 15.23
CA GLN A 40 1.99 11.34 15.46
C GLN A 40 3.08 12.39 15.25
N ILE A 41 2.93 13.17 14.17
CA ILE A 41 3.85 14.26 13.86
C ILE A 41 3.23 15.57 14.35
N PRO A 42 3.90 16.32 15.26
CA PRO A 42 3.41 17.60 15.75
C PRO A 42 3.17 18.63 14.64
N ALA A 43 2.17 19.50 14.82
CA ALA A 43 1.79 20.47 13.79
C ALA A 43 2.88 21.50 13.48
N ASN A 44 3.74 21.79 14.45
CA ASN A 44 4.88 22.71 14.30
C ASN A 44 6.00 22.14 13.40
N GLU A 45 5.95 20.86 13.04
CA GLU A 45 6.86 20.25 12.09
C GLU A 45 6.44 20.45 10.62
N ASN A 46 5.32 21.13 10.39
CA ASN A 46 4.82 21.38 9.04
C ASN A 46 5.82 22.20 8.20
N GLY A 47 6.08 21.74 6.97
CA GLY A 47 7.04 22.34 6.04
C GLY A 47 8.49 21.89 6.25
N LYS A 48 8.78 21.04 7.24
CA LYS A 48 10.13 20.54 7.50
C LYS A 48 10.47 19.28 6.74
N LYS A 49 11.75 19.09 6.46
CA LYS A 49 12.30 17.83 5.96
C LYS A 49 12.59 16.90 7.13
N LEU A 50 11.98 15.74 7.10
CA LEU A 50 12.08 14.74 8.15
C LEU A 50 12.78 13.48 7.65
N ASN A 51 13.51 12.81 8.57
CA ASN A 51 14.18 11.55 8.34
C ASN A 51 13.55 10.46 9.21
N LEU A 52 12.93 9.48 8.59
CA LEU A 52 12.42 8.29 9.26
C LEU A 52 13.46 7.18 9.18
N THR A 53 13.90 6.70 10.31
CA THR A 53 14.78 5.54 10.44
C THR A 53 13.96 4.38 11.02
N VAL A 54 13.96 3.24 10.35
CA VAL A 54 13.32 2.01 10.83
C VAL A 54 14.40 0.96 11.04
N THR A 55 14.40 0.34 12.23
CA THR A 55 15.36 -0.70 12.60
C THR A 55 14.60 -2.00 12.89
N SER A 56 14.97 -3.06 12.17
CA SER A 56 14.48 -4.42 12.39
C SER A 56 15.55 -5.21 13.15
N SER A 57 15.17 -5.79 14.28
CA SER A 57 16.00 -6.72 15.05
C SER A 57 15.56 -8.15 14.79
N PHE A 58 16.50 -9.05 14.60
CA PHE A 58 16.26 -10.45 14.29
C PHE A 58 16.53 -11.34 15.49
N ASN A 59 15.96 -12.56 15.47
CA ASN A 59 16.14 -13.53 16.55
C ASN A 59 17.57 -14.09 16.67
N ASP A 60 18.44 -13.84 15.68
CA ASP A 60 19.87 -14.17 15.72
C ASP A 60 20.74 -13.04 16.29
N GLY A 61 20.14 -11.97 16.80
CA GLY A 61 20.80 -10.80 17.39
C GLY A 61 21.31 -9.79 16.37
N LYS A 62 21.06 -9.98 15.08
CA LYS A 62 21.41 -8.99 14.04
C LYS A 62 20.35 -7.92 13.92
N GLU A 63 20.72 -6.81 13.34
CA GLU A 63 19.84 -5.69 13.02
C GLU A 63 19.99 -5.27 11.55
N ALA A 64 18.91 -4.74 11.00
CA ALA A 64 18.91 -4.07 9.71
C ALA A 64 18.18 -2.74 9.84
N THR A 65 18.75 -1.70 9.26
CA THR A 65 18.20 -0.34 9.32
C THR A 65 17.93 0.18 7.92
N ALA A 66 16.78 0.81 7.76
CA ALA A 66 16.38 1.54 6.55
C ALA A 66 16.02 2.98 6.92
N THR A 67 16.36 3.93 6.04
CA THR A 67 16.05 5.35 6.23
C THR A 67 15.26 5.89 5.04
N SER A 68 14.34 6.81 5.31
CA SER A 68 13.59 7.53 4.30
C SER A 68 13.46 8.99 4.67
N GLN A 69 13.71 9.88 3.72
CA GLN A 69 13.58 11.33 3.91
C GLN A 69 12.37 11.86 3.16
N PHE A 70 11.61 12.75 3.78
CA PHE A 70 10.43 13.34 3.18
C PHE A 70 10.18 14.76 3.70
N LEU A 71 9.46 15.54 2.92
CA LEU A 71 8.92 16.84 3.35
C LEU A 71 7.57 16.61 4.02
N TYR A 72 7.42 16.98 5.29
CA TYR A 72 6.13 16.89 5.98
C TYR A 72 5.26 18.11 5.66
N GLN A 73 4.08 17.87 5.12
CA GLN A 73 3.07 18.88 4.84
C GLN A 73 1.70 18.42 5.36
N LYS A 74 1.30 18.97 6.50
CA LYS A 74 0.05 18.60 7.18
C LYS A 74 -1.20 18.84 6.32
N ASP A 75 -1.21 19.95 5.58
CA ASP A 75 -2.36 20.41 4.81
C ASP A 75 -2.11 20.30 3.29
N PHE A 76 -1.33 19.28 2.89
CA PHE A 76 -1.09 19.06 1.47
C PHE A 76 -2.42 18.80 0.75
N LYS A 77 -2.86 19.79 -0.02
CA LYS A 77 -3.98 19.63 -0.95
C LYS A 77 -3.42 19.18 -2.28
N SER A 78 -3.56 17.89 -2.57
CA SER A 78 -3.33 17.41 -3.92
C SER A 78 -4.31 18.09 -4.86
N THR A 79 -3.80 18.83 -5.82
CA THR A 79 -4.54 19.12 -7.04
C THR A 79 -4.43 17.88 -7.91
N ALA A 80 -5.23 16.86 -7.59
CA ALA A 80 -5.29 15.68 -8.42
C ALA A 80 -5.77 16.11 -9.80
N ILE A 81 -4.89 16.02 -10.75
CA ILE A 81 -5.25 16.12 -12.15
C ILE A 81 -6.08 14.87 -12.43
N ALA A 82 -7.27 15.07 -12.99
CA ALA A 82 -8.10 13.96 -13.46
C ALA A 82 -7.31 13.24 -14.58
N GLY A 83 -6.47 12.31 -14.15
CA GLY A 83 -5.72 11.43 -15.04
C GLY A 83 -6.63 10.40 -15.67
N LYS A 84 -6.18 9.79 -16.74
CA LYS A 84 -6.84 8.59 -17.27
C LYS A 84 -6.75 7.47 -16.24
N ASP A 85 -7.81 6.70 -16.10
CA ASP A 85 -7.83 5.51 -15.27
C ASP A 85 -6.70 4.54 -15.69
N TRP A 86 -6.15 3.85 -14.71
CA TRP A 86 -5.19 2.77 -14.88
C TRP A 86 -5.86 1.49 -14.38
N ASN A 87 -6.75 0.92 -15.20
CA ASN A 87 -7.76 -0.04 -14.80
C ASN A 87 -7.37 -1.52 -14.97
N THR A 88 -6.18 -1.79 -15.49
CA THR A 88 -5.62 -3.13 -15.64
C THR A 88 -4.09 -3.09 -15.66
N LEU A 89 -3.44 -4.25 -15.75
CA LEU A 89 -2.00 -4.37 -15.93
C LEU A 89 -1.55 -3.55 -17.15
N LEU A 90 -0.52 -2.72 -16.97
CA LEU A 90 0.00 -1.82 -18.01
C LEU A 90 -1.07 -0.88 -18.58
N GLN A 91 -1.98 -0.39 -17.73
CA GLN A 91 -2.94 0.69 -17.94
C GLN A 91 -4.23 0.28 -18.66
N ASN A 92 -4.17 -0.42 -19.77
CA ASN A 92 -5.32 -0.66 -20.63
C ASN A 92 -5.27 -2.05 -21.27
N ALA A 93 -6.32 -2.43 -21.99
CA ALA A 93 -6.41 -3.73 -22.67
C ALA A 93 -5.31 -3.96 -23.74
N SER A 94 -4.69 -2.90 -24.24
CA SER A 94 -3.55 -2.99 -25.16
C SER A 94 -2.21 -3.10 -24.45
N HIS A 95 -2.18 -3.09 -23.12
CA HIS A 95 -0.98 -3.15 -22.28
C HIS A 95 0.11 -2.14 -22.70
N SER A 96 -0.28 -0.89 -23.00
CA SER A 96 0.64 0.13 -23.49
C SER A 96 1.70 0.58 -22.48
N GLY A 97 1.41 0.42 -21.18
CA GLY A 97 2.37 0.64 -20.10
C GLY A 97 2.80 2.08 -19.88
N GLY A 98 2.15 3.03 -20.52
CA GLY A 98 2.53 4.43 -20.44
C GLY A 98 1.39 5.39 -20.74
N ILE A 99 1.45 6.53 -20.10
CA ILE A 99 0.64 7.71 -20.41
C ILE A 99 1.57 8.84 -20.82
N ASN A 100 1.18 9.60 -21.83
CA ASN A 100 1.86 10.84 -22.14
C ASN A 100 1.30 11.93 -21.22
N ASP A 101 1.95 12.15 -20.09
CA ASP A 101 1.55 13.14 -19.11
C ASP A 101 2.63 14.20 -18.95
N SER A 102 2.40 15.35 -19.57
CA SER A 102 3.25 16.55 -19.45
C SER A 102 3.00 17.34 -18.15
N GLN A 103 2.08 16.89 -17.31
CA GLN A 103 1.67 17.61 -16.11
C GLN A 103 2.49 17.24 -14.87
N ILE A 104 3.32 16.19 -14.94
CA ILE A 104 4.16 15.80 -13.80
C ILE A 104 5.20 16.90 -13.55
N LYS A 105 5.14 17.49 -12.37
CA LYS A 105 6.08 18.51 -11.90
C LYS A 105 6.97 17.94 -10.80
N LEU A 106 8.25 18.25 -10.89
CA LEU A 106 9.22 17.89 -9.85
C LEU A 106 9.44 19.06 -8.88
N PRO A 107 9.76 18.78 -7.60
CA PRO A 107 9.92 17.46 -6.98
C PRO A 107 8.57 16.78 -6.70
N LEU A 108 8.54 15.46 -6.78
CA LEU A 108 7.38 14.68 -6.33
C LEU A 108 7.22 14.78 -4.82
N GLN A 109 5.99 14.77 -4.35
CA GLN A 109 5.64 14.80 -2.94
C GLN A 109 4.80 13.57 -2.58
N LEU A 110 5.02 13.04 -1.37
CA LEU A 110 4.18 11.97 -0.84
C LEU A 110 2.80 12.54 -0.49
N GLN A 111 1.76 12.04 -1.14
CA GLN A 111 0.39 12.47 -0.88
C GLN A 111 -0.22 11.75 0.33
N TRP A 112 -0.13 10.43 0.35
CA TRP A 112 -0.61 9.59 1.45
C TRP A 112 0.05 8.23 1.42
N THR A 113 -0.06 7.52 2.52
CA THR A 113 0.26 6.11 2.64
C THR A 113 -0.92 5.36 3.24
N ALA A 114 -1.09 4.10 2.89
CA ALA A 114 -2.10 3.24 3.48
C ALA A 114 -1.52 1.85 3.75
N ASN A 115 -2.03 1.20 4.79
CA ASN A 115 -1.66 -0.17 5.13
C ASN A 115 -2.78 -1.11 4.75
N THR A 116 -2.48 -2.14 3.97
CA THR A 116 -3.43 -3.18 3.56
C THR A 116 -3.67 -4.23 4.65
N GLY A 117 -2.77 -4.31 5.64
CA GLY A 117 -2.77 -5.35 6.66
C GLY A 117 -2.26 -6.71 6.17
N SER A 118 -1.64 -6.74 4.98
CA SER A 118 -1.01 -7.93 4.41
C SER A 118 0.03 -7.54 3.36
N ASN A 119 0.81 -8.51 2.87
CA ASN A 119 1.86 -8.25 1.89
C ASN A 119 1.30 -7.90 0.52
N ILE A 120 2.02 -7.07 -0.22
CA ILE A 120 1.78 -6.79 -1.63
C ILE A 120 2.95 -7.40 -2.41
N PHE A 121 2.64 -8.40 -3.24
CA PHE A 121 3.66 -9.09 -4.03
C PHE A 121 3.09 -9.53 -5.38
N MET A 122 3.81 -9.23 -6.46
CA MET A 122 3.44 -9.55 -7.85
C MET A 122 2.09 -8.96 -8.31
N THR A 123 1.54 -7.98 -7.60
CA THR A 123 0.32 -7.27 -7.98
C THR A 123 0.61 -5.79 -8.08
N SER A 124 -0.05 -5.09 -8.99
CA SER A 124 0.08 -3.65 -9.17
C SER A 124 -1.20 -2.95 -8.73
N PRO A 125 -1.11 -1.75 -8.14
CA PRO A 125 -2.29 -0.96 -7.87
C PRO A 125 -2.99 -0.55 -9.17
N LEU A 126 -4.31 -0.50 -9.13
CA LEU A 126 -5.15 0.05 -10.19
C LEU A 126 -5.76 1.36 -9.74
N ILE A 127 -6.05 2.22 -10.69
CA ILE A 127 -6.77 3.47 -10.49
C ILE A 127 -7.99 3.47 -11.41
N ALA A 128 -9.18 3.49 -10.83
CA ALA A 128 -10.43 3.58 -11.58
C ALA A 128 -11.49 4.32 -10.75
N GLY A 129 -12.20 5.26 -11.37
CA GLY A 129 -13.28 6.01 -10.75
C GLY A 129 -12.89 6.68 -9.43
N GLN A 130 -11.72 7.32 -9.36
CA GLN A 130 -11.16 7.98 -8.17
C GLN A 130 -10.92 7.04 -6.97
N ARG A 131 -10.66 5.77 -7.24
CA ARG A 131 -10.28 4.76 -6.24
C ARG A 131 -8.97 4.11 -6.65
N VAL A 132 -8.21 3.72 -5.64
CA VAL A 132 -7.04 2.86 -5.79
C VAL A 132 -7.41 1.48 -5.31
N PHE A 133 -7.26 0.48 -6.16
CA PHE A 133 -7.49 -0.92 -5.81
C PHE A 133 -6.16 -1.65 -5.77
N ILE A 134 -6.00 -2.53 -4.80
CA ILE A 134 -4.83 -3.39 -4.64
C ILE A 134 -5.25 -4.73 -4.06
N ALA A 135 -4.65 -5.79 -4.54
CA ALA A 135 -4.78 -7.11 -3.94
C ALA A 135 -3.55 -7.46 -3.12
N THR A 136 -3.71 -8.38 -2.19
CA THR A 136 -2.65 -8.78 -1.26
C THR A 136 -2.36 -10.27 -1.34
N THR A 137 -1.17 -10.61 -0.87
CA THR A 137 -0.71 -11.99 -0.70
C THR A 137 -0.40 -12.24 0.76
N ASP A 138 -0.58 -13.48 1.18
CA ASP A 138 -0.08 -13.96 2.45
C ASP A 138 0.50 -15.36 2.24
N ASP A 139 1.80 -15.47 2.34
CA ASP A 139 2.50 -16.75 2.21
C ASP A 139 2.55 -17.50 3.56
N ASN A 140 1.94 -16.93 4.59
CA ASN A 140 1.79 -17.55 5.89
C ASN A 140 0.51 -18.40 5.99
N THR A 141 0.40 -19.18 7.02
CA THR A 141 -0.76 -20.01 7.30
C THR A 141 -2.00 -19.24 7.76
N SER A 142 -1.87 -17.94 8.01
CA SER A 142 -2.96 -17.09 8.51
C SER A 142 -3.99 -16.70 7.45
N LEU A 143 -3.65 -16.83 6.16
CA LEU A 143 -4.53 -16.49 5.02
C LEU A 143 -5.14 -15.08 5.12
N ASN A 144 -4.33 -14.09 5.51
CA ASN A 144 -4.73 -12.69 5.57
C ASN A 144 -4.63 -12.05 4.18
N THR A 145 -5.52 -12.47 3.27
CA THR A 145 -5.50 -12.08 1.86
C THR A 145 -6.74 -11.28 1.52
N TYR A 146 -6.55 -10.19 0.79
CA TYR A 146 -7.61 -9.21 0.58
C TYR A 146 -7.52 -8.56 -0.78
N ILE A 147 -8.67 -8.06 -1.24
CA ILE A 147 -8.78 -6.99 -2.23
C ILE A 147 -9.21 -5.75 -1.47
N CYS A 148 -8.48 -4.66 -1.60
CA CYS A 148 -8.71 -3.42 -0.88
C CYS A 148 -9.01 -2.28 -1.85
N ALA A 149 -9.88 -1.36 -1.46
CA ALA A 149 -10.08 -0.09 -2.15
C ALA A 149 -9.80 1.07 -1.22
N PHE A 150 -9.11 2.08 -1.75
CA PHE A 150 -8.78 3.31 -1.06
C PHE A 150 -9.29 4.50 -1.88
N ASP A 151 -9.66 5.56 -1.20
CA ASP A 151 -9.93 6.85 -1.84
C ASP A 151 -8.65 7.41 -2.44
N PHE A 152 -8.70 7.79 -3.71
CA PHE A 152 -7.54 8.23 -4.47
C PHE A 152 -6.87 9.48 -3.88
N HIS A 153 -7.64 10.39 -3.30
CA HIS A 153 -7.13 11.66 -2.80
C HIS A 153 -6.60 11.57 -1.37
N SER A 154 -7.30 10.83 -0.51
CA SER A 154 -7.02 10.80 0.92
C SER A 154 -6.29 9.55 1.38
N GLY A 155 -6.26 8.49 0.57
CA GLY A 155 -5.76 7.18 0.99
C GLY A 155 -6.64 6.48 2.04
N LYS A 156 -7.82 7.03 2.35
CA LYS A 156 -8.75 6.39 3.27
C LYS A 156 -9.24 5.07 2.71
N GLN A 157 -9.16 3.99 3.49
CA GLN A 157 -9.73 2.71 3.10
C GLN A 157 -11.25 2.83 2.98
N LEU A 158 -11.78 2.51 1.81
CA LEU A 158 -13.22 2.52 1.50
C LEU A 158 -13.85 1.18 1.83
N TRP A 159 -13.21 0.10 1.39
CA TRP A 159 -13.64 -1.26 1.70
C TRP A 159 -12.46 -2.24 1.61
N LYS A 160 -12.68 -3.44 2.15
CA LYS A 160 -11.73 -4.54 2.17
C LYS A 160 -12.51 -5.85 2.06
N PHE A 161 -12.24 -6.63 1.04
CA PHE A 161 -12.85 -7.92 0.79
C PHE A 161 -11.82 -9.03 1.04
N ARG A 162 -12.16 -10.04 1.83
CA ARG A 162 -11.28 -11.17 2.10
C ARG A 162 -11.39 -12.19 0.97
N THR A 163 -10.25 -12.61 0.43
CA THR A 163 -10.13 -13.72 -0.52
C THR A 163 -9.81 -15.02 0.21
N GLU A 164 -10.02 -16.16 -0.44
CA GLU A 164 -9.73 -17.47 0.16
C GLU A 164 -8.24 -17.81 0.09
N ASN A 165 -7.51 -17.22 -0.86
CA ASN A 165 -6.06 -17.39 -0.99
C ASN A 165 -5.42 -16.11 -1.54
N SER A 166 -4.08 -16.11 -1.62
CA SER A 166 -3.27 -15.02 -2.14
C SER A 166 -3.65 -14.65 -3.57
N VAL A 167 -3.81 -13.36 -3.85
CA VAL A 167 -3.94 -12.85 -5.21
C VAL A 167 -2.54 -12.45 -5.68
N LYS A 168 -1.96 -13.26 -6.57
CA LYS A 168 -0.57 -13.09 -7.06
C LYS A 168 -0.49 -12.44 -8.45
N ASN A 169 -1.63 -12.08 -9.01
CA ASN A 169 -1.73 -11.39 -10.30
C ASN A 169 -2.36 -10.02 -10.14
N THR A 170 -2.13 -9.15 -11.12
CA THR A 170 -2.81 -7.87 -11.16
C THR A 170 -4.30 -8.08 -11.38
N ILE A 171 -5.10 -7.42 -10.58
CA ILE A 171 -6.55 -7.36 -10.71
C ILE A 171 -6.94 -6.47 -11.90
N ALA A 172 -8.22 -6.45 -12.27
CA ALA A 172 -8.75 -5.55 -13.30
C ALA A 172 -10.00 -4.84 -12.79
N CYS A 173 -10.24 -3.62 -13.26
CA CYS A 173 -11.46 -2.86 -12.94
C CYS A 173 -12.02 -2.23 -14.21
N GLU A 174 -13.23 -2.61 -14.58
CA GLU A 174 -13.94 -2.06 -15.75
C GLU A 174 -15.42 -1.95 -15.45
N ASN A 175 -16.07 -0.89 -15.94
CA ASN A 175 -17.52 -0.67 -15.79
C ASN A 175 -18.05 -0.82 -14.34
N GLY A 176 -17.26 -0.39 -13.36
CA GLY A 176 -17.63 -0.49 -11.93
C GLY A 176 -17.51 -1.88 -11.32
N ILE A 177 -16.82 -2.81 -11.99
CA ILE A 177 -16.60 -4.19 -11.52
C ILE A 177 -15.10 -4.41 -11.35
N VAL A 178 -14.70 -4.85 -10.17
CA VAL A 178 -13.33 -5.34 -9.90
C VAL A 178 -13.30 -6.85 -10.06
N VAL A 179 -12.37 -7.35 -10.87
CA VAL A 179 -12.18 -8.79 -11.08
C VAL A 179 -10.80 -9.20 -10.58
N ALA A 180 -10.73 -10.31 -9.86
CA ALA A 180 -9.50 -10.89 -9.33
C ALA A 180 -9.57 -12.42 -9.33
N GLN A 181 -8.40 -13.05 -9.46
CA GLN A 181 -8.24 -14.49 -9.28
C GLN A 181 -7.22 -14.76 -8.18
N ASP A 182 -7.56 -15.64 -7.25
CA ASP A 182 -6.60 -16.08 -6.24
C ASP A 182 -5.78 -17.32 -6.68
N ALA A 183 -4.80 -17.68 -5.87
CA ALA A 183 -3.90 -18.80 -6.14
C ALA A 183 -4.59 -20.18 -6.06
N SER A 184 -5.81 -20.27 -5.51
CA SER A 184 -6.64 -21.48 -5.50
C SER A 184 -7.65 -21.52 -6.64
N CYS A 185 -7.48 -20.70 -7.68
CA CYS A 185 -8.37 -20.60 -8.83
C CYS A 185 -9.80 -20.12 -8.52
N ASN A 186 -10.02 -19.44 -7.40
CA ASN A 186 -11.27 -18.73 -7.19
C ASN A 186 -11.23 -17.39 -7.95
N LEU A 187 -12.24 -17.17 -8.75
CA LEU A 187 -12.47 -15.92 -9.48
C LEU A 187 -13.54 -15.11 -8.74
N TYR A 188 -13.24 -13.85 -8.49
CA TYR A 188 -14.10 -12.89 -7.80
C TYR A 188 -14.49 -11.76 -8.72
N ALA A 189 -15.76 -11.37 -8.70
CA ALA A 189 -16.22 -10.10 -9.25
C ALA A 189 -16.90 -9.31 -8.14
N LEU A 190 -16.39 -8.11 -7.87
CA LEU A 190 -16.85 -7.24 -6.81
C LEU A 190 -17.38 -5.94 -7.38
N ASP A 191 -18.42 -5.39 -6.77
CA ASP A 191 -18.83 -4.00 -7.02
C ASP A 191 -17.72 -3.03 -6.59
N ALA A 192 -17.23 -2.23 -7.51
CA ALA A 192 -16.09 -1.36 -7.28
C ALA A 192 -16.36 -0.25 -6.24
N ALA A 193 -17.63 0.14 -6.07
CA ALA A 193 -17.99 1.19 -5.12
C ALA A 193 -18.07 0.66 -3.68
N SER A 194 -18.60 -0.54 -3.48
CA SER A 194 -18.92 -1.09 -2.16
C SER A 194 -18.07 -2.29 -1.73
N GLY A 195 -17.36 -2.93 -2.66
CA GLY A 195 -16.62 -4.18 -2.40
C GLY A 195 -17.51 -5.41 -2.20
N LYS A 196 -18.83 -5.28 -2.42
CA LYS A 196 -19.74 -6.41 -2.31
C LYS A 196 -19.53 -7.40 -3.45
N PRO A 197 -19.51 -8.72 -3.18
CA PRO A 197 -19.37 -9.71 -4.22
C PRO A 197 -20.62 -9.70 -5.11
N LEU A 198 -20.41 -9.60 -6.42
CA LEU A 198 -21.42 -9.78 -7.45
C LEU A 198 -21.55 -11.26 -7.77
N TRP A 199 -20.42 -11.93 -7.87
CA TRP A 199 -20.32 -13.38 -7.99
C TRP A 199 -18.92 -13.86 -7.61
N GLN A 200 -18.81 -15.15 -7.28
CA GLN A 200 -17.57 -15.88 -7.06
C GLN A 200 -17.69 -17.23 -7.77
N GLN A 201 -16.64 -17.65 -8.44
CA GLN A 201 -16.62 -18.92 -9.14
C GLN A 201 -15.24 -19.58 -9.01
N TYR A 202 -15.24 -20.88 -8.74
CA TYR A 202 -14.05 -21.71 -8.84
C TYR A 202 -13.85 -22.12 -10.30
N ILE A 203 -12.64 -21.94 -10.81
CA ILE A 203 -12.24 -22.34 -12.17
C ILE A 203 -11.41 -23.61 -12.03
N ASN A 204 -11.92 -24.71 -12.56
CA ASN A 204 -11.25 -26.01 -12.55
C ASN A 204 -10.35 -26.16 -13.77
#